data_8adf49d9d37f5492e3125192dec8635a
#
_entry.id   8adf49d9d37f5492e3125192dec8635a
#
_cell.length_a   1.000
_cell.length_b   1.000
_cell.length_c   1.000
_cell.angle_alpha   90.00
_cell.angle_beta   90.00
_cell.angle_gamma   90.00
#
_symmetry.space_group_name_H-M   'P 1'
#
loop_
_entity.id
_entity.type
_entity.pdbx_description
1 polymer ?
#
loop_
_entity_poly.entity_id
_entity_poly.type
_entity_poly.pdbx_seq_one_letter_code
_entity_poly.pdbx_strand_id
1 'polypeptide(L)'
;MADKKQKKDLANVGSQNTQQEDAAMKTLALFFAEELFPLVNIKGKVKRVAPTEIVHLELKKMYQDFNYEMEDNSWAHLEFQSTNEGVQGLKRFRTYEALTSYQYGVAITTYVLFSGNIKNPVTEYSEGINTYRVHPIILQGRNADQLLGTLEAKIQTGEEIAREELVELAMCSLMGGESSQKERFHRSFAVMREITGHLPIDKEKIEAVMYAMAEKFIDEMDLEEIKEDLKMWKIGKILVDEGRNEATQKIIRNMKDKFSVEQIAEVTDMSIKEIEDILQSKA
;
A
#
# COMPACT_ATOMS: atom_id res chain seq x y z
N MET A 1 15.99 -15.87 -31.24
CA MET A 1 15.56 -14.47 -31.00
C MET A 1 14.18 -14.37 -30.37
N ALA A 2 13.26 -15.29 -30.62
CA ALA A 2 11.90 -15.30 -30.02
C ALA A 2 11.92 -15.51 -28.49
N ASP A 3 12.78 -16.38 -27.99
CA ASP A 3 12.87 -16.74 -26.56
C ASP A 3 13.36 -15.60 -25.64
N LYS A 4 14.20 -14.68 -26.17
CA LYS A 4 14.65 -13.49 -25.44
C LYS A 4 13.57 -12.39 -25.35
N LYS A 5 12.68 -12.33 -26.36
CA LYS A 5 11.59 -11.36 -26.39
C LYS A 5 10.49 -11.77 -25.41
N GLN A 6 10.15 -13.07 -25.38
CA GLN A 6 9.15 -13.63 -24.48
C GLN A 6 9.57 -13.53 -22.99
N LYS A 7 10.86 -13.73 -22.66
CA LYS A 7 11.39 -13.49 -21.30
C LYS A 7 11.39 -12.02 -20.91
N LYS A 8 11.57 -11.11 -21.87
CA LYS A 8 11.54 -9.66 -21.61
C LYS A 8 10.11 -9.14 -21.41
N ASP A 9 9.15 -9.72 -22.14
CA ASP A 9 7.73 -9.37 -22.00
C ASP A 9 7.16 -9.91 -20.68
N LEU A 10 7.52 -11.14 -20.25
CA LEU A 10 7.16 -11.69 -18.94
C LEU A 10 7.78 -10.92 -17.76
N ALA A 11 9.01 -10.44 -17.90
CA ALA A 11 9.65 -9.61 -16.89
C ALA A 11 8.97 -8.22 -16.78
N ASN A 12 8.50 -7.68 -17.90
CA ASN A 12 7.81 -6.37 -17.94
C ASN A 12 6.39 -6.47 -17.34
N VAL A 13 5.66 -7.56 -17.59
CA VAL A 13 4.35 -7.83 -16.98
C VAL A 13 4.47 -8.01 -15.48
N GLY A 14 5.48 -8.74 -15.00
CA GLY A 14 5.75 -8.90 -13.57
C GLY A 14 6.05 -7.58 -12.86
N SER A 15 6.78 -6.66 -13.50
CA SER A 15 7.11 -5.36 -12.92
C SER A 15 5.90 -4.41 -12.86
N GLN A 16 5.03 -4.44 -13.86
CA GLN A 16 3.80 -3.63 -13.88
C GLN A 16 2.81 -4.10 -12.79
N ASN A 17 2.61 -5.41 -12.65
CA ASN A 17 1.75 -5.97 -11.61
C ASN A 17 2.24 -5.63 -10.19
N THR A 18 3.55 -5.62 -9.97
CA THR A 18 4.13 -5.23 -8.67
C THR A 18 3.89 -3.75 -8.37
N GLN A 19 3.95 -2.89 -9.37
CA GLN A 19 3.68 -1.46 -9.22
C GLN A 19 2.22 -1.16 -8.89
N GLN A 20 1.27 -1.90 -9.45
CA GLN A 20 -0.16 -1.72 -9.19
C GLN A 20 -0.54 -2.12 -7.76
N GLU A 21 -0.05 -3.26 -7.26
CA GLU A 21 -0.27 -3.66 -5.87
C GLU A 21 0.29 -2.63 -4.90
N ASP A 22 1.53 -2.20 -5.14
CA ASP A 22 2.19 -1.20 -4.34
C ASP A 22 1.38 0.11 -4.32
N ALA A 23 0.90 0.57 -5.49
CA ALA A 23 0.06 1.76 -5.59
C ALA A 23 -1.25 1.62 -4.82
N ALA A 24 -1.91 0.46 -4.91
CA ALA A 24 -3.15 0.19 -4.18
C ALA A 24 -2.93 0.18 -2.67
N MET A 25 -1.87 -0.49 -2.19
CA MET A 25 -1.54 -0.53 -0.77
C MET A 25 -1.15 0.85 -0.24
N LYS A 26 -0.40 1.65 -1.01
CA LYS A 26 -0.09 3.03 -0.67
C LYS A 26 -1.33 3.90 -0.58
N THR A 27 -2.27 3.72 -1.49
CA THR A 27 -3.56 4.43 -1.47
C THR A 27 -4.35 4.06 -0.21
N LEU A 28 -4.43 2.77 0.12
CA LEU A 28 -5.08 2.31 1.35
C LEU A 28 -4.43 2.96 2.59
N ALA A 29 -3.10 2.91 2.69
CA ALA A 29 -2.38 3.49 3.82
C ALA A 29 -2.53 5.01 3.92
N LEU A 30 -2.60 5.72 2.79
CA LEU A 30 -2.74 7.18 2.76
C LEU A 30 -4.10 7.65 3.29
N PHE A 31 -5.18 6.99 2.88
CA PHE A 31 -6.53 7.44 3.19
C PHE A 31 -7.11 6.80 4.47
N PHE A 32 -6.60 5.64 4.87
CA PHE A 32 -7.19 4.80 5.92
C PHE A 32 -6.16 4.36 6.97
N ALA A 33 -5.21 5.23 7.30
CA ALA A 33 -4.13 4.92 8.25
C ALA A 33 -4.66 4.52 9.63
N GLU A 34 -5.67 5.22 10.16
CA GLU A 34 -6.24 4.96 11.48
C GLU A 34 -6.97 3.61 11.54
N GLU A 35 -7.68 3.25 10.48
CA GLU A 35 -8.39 1.97 10.35
C GLU A 35 -7.44 0.81 10.03
N LEU A 36 -6.40 1.08 9.25
CA LEU A 36 -5.37 0.09 8.93
C LEU A 36 -4.56 -0.31 10.17
N PHE A 37 -4.24 0.64 11.05
CA PHE A 37 -3.37 0.41 12.21
C PHE A 37 -3.85 -0.70 13.14
N PRO A 38 -5.13 -0.76 13.58
CA PRO A 38 -5.64 -1.87 14.38
C PRO A 38 -5.52 -3.22 13.68
N LEU A 39 -5.78 -3.26 12.35
CA LEU A 39 -5.71 -4.48 11.55
C LEU A 39 -4.32 -5.09 11.50
N VAL A 40 -3.32 -4.21 11.47
CA VAL A 40 -1.91 -4.61 11.37
C VAL A 40 -1.18 -4.56 12.72
N ASN A 41 -1.94 -4.40 13.81
CA ASN A 41 -1.44 -4.32 15.19
C ASN A 41 -0.43 -3.18 15.44
N ILE A 42 -0.53 -2.09 14.68
CA ILE A 42 0.19 -0.85 15.00
C ILE A 42 -0.54 -0.17 16.15
N LYS A 43 0.15 0.01 17.28
CA LYS A 43 -0.41 0.67 18.47
C LYS A 43 -0.19 2.17 18.42
N GLY A 44 -1.17 2.94 18.88
CA GLY A 44 -1.13 4.39 18.98
C GLY A 44 -2.03 5.06 17.93
N LYS A 45 -2.00 6.39 17.92
CA LYS A 45 -2.77 7.20 16.97
C LYS A 45 -1.85 7.94 16.03
N VAL A 46 -2.25 8.02 14.77
CA VAL A 46 -1.53 8.78 13.76
C VAL A 46 -1.72 10.27 14.02
N LYS A 47 -0.63 11.01 14.16
CA LYS A 47 -0.65 12.46 14.23
C LYS A 47 -0.65 13.05 12.81
N ARG A 48 0.22 12.52 11.94
CA ARG A 48 0.32 12.91 10.52
C ARG A 48 1.15 11.90 9.74
N VAL A 49 1.02 11.92 8.42
CA VAL A 49 1.96 11.23 7.53
C VAL A 49 3.29 12.00 7.56
N ALA A 50 4.39 11.29 7.82
CA ALA A 50 5.73 11.85 7.88
C ALA A 50 6.42 11.79 6.49
N PRO A 51 7.52 12.57 6.26
CA PRO A 51 8.31 12.47 5.04
C PRO A 51 8.83 11.06 4.80
N THR A 52 8.73 10.59 3.55
CA THR A 52 9.16 9.26 3.14
C THR A 52 10.47 9.26 2.36
N GLU A 53 10.95 10.44 1.98
CA GLU A 53 12.16 10.60 1.20
C GLU A 53 13.37 10.87 2.11
N ILE A 54 14.45 10.14 1.87
CA ILE A 54 15.75 10.34 2.53
C ILE A 54 16.78 10.64 1.45
N VAL A 55 17.41 11.79 1.56
CA VAL A 55 18.54 12.17 0.71
C VAL A 55 19.84 11.81 1.44
N HIS A 56 20.55 10.80 0.95
CA HIS A 56 21.86 10.44 1.44
C HIS A 56 22.97 11.15 0.64
N LEU A 57 24.11 11.44 1.29
CA LEU A 57 25.26 12.13 0.70
C LEU A 57 25.86 11.48 -0.57
N GLU A 58 25.50 10.24 -0.87
CA GLU A 58 25.95 9.51 -2.06
C GLU A 58 25.07 9.74 -3.30
N LEU A 59 24.23 10.75 -3.36
CA LEU A 59 23.32 11.07 -4.47
C LEU A 59 22.35 9.92 -4.81
N LYS A 60 22.17 8.95 -3.93
CA LYS A 60 21.24 7.84 -4.13
C LYS A 60 19.97 8.12 -3.35
N LYS A 61 18.88 8.41 -4.06
CA LYS A 61 17.57 8.52 -3.43
C LYS A 61 17.11 7.17 -2.93
N MET A 62 16.66 7.16 -1.69
CA MET A 62 16.06 5.99 -1.08
C MET A 62 14.61 6.36 -0.74
N TYR A 63 13.68 5.57 -1.23
CA TYR A 63 12.26 5.78 -0.99
C TYR A 63 11.77 4.76 0.01
N GLN A 64 11.11 5.26 1.04
CA GLN A 64 10.34 4.47 2.00
C GLN A 64 8.87 4.54 1.59
N ASP A 65 8.09 3.47 1.87
CA ASP A 65 6.69 3.50 1.49
C ASP A 65 5.91 4.50 2.32
N PHE A 66 5.87 4.35 3.64
CA PHE A 66 5.22 5.32 4.53
C PHE A 66 5.93 5.47 5.86
N ASN A 67 5.99 6.71 6.36
CA ASN A 67 6.34 7.03 7.73
C ASN A 67 5.20 7.79 8.39
N TYR A 68 4.77 7.32 9.54
CA TYR A 68 3.74 7.95 10.37
C TYR A 68 4.38 8.48 11.65
N GLU A 69 4.17 9.75 11.95
CA GLU A 69 4.52 10.33 13.24
C GLU A 69 3.43 9.98 14.24
N MET A 70 3.80 9.29 15.30
CA MET A 70 2.90 8.82 16.34
C MET A 70 2.69 9.89 17.42
N GLU A 71 1.65 9.75 18.26
CA GLU A 71 1.36 10.71 19.34
C GLU A 71 2.49 10.82 20.37
N ASP A 72 3.26 9.78 20.58
CA ASP A 72 4.42 9.73 21.46
C ASP A 72 5.71 10.31 20.83
N ASN A 73 5.60 10.91 19.66
CA ASN A 73 6.68 11.42 18.82
C ASN A 73 7.65 10.34 18.28
N SER A 74 7.35 9.05 18.44
CA SER A 74 8.03 8.01 17.67
C SER A 74 7.48 7.95 16.25
N TRP A 75 8.19 7.25 15.34
CA TRP A 75 7.71 7.03 13.99
C TRP A 75 7.44 5.55 13.74
N ALA A 76 6.32 5.27 13.06
CA ALA A 76 6.02 3.95 12.50
C ALA A 76 6.36 3.99 11.00
N HIS A 77 7.37 3.22 10.61
CA HIS A 77 7.76 3.01 9.21
C HIS A 77 7.02 1.78 8.69
N LEU A 78 6.16 1.95 7.69
CA LEU A 78 5.37 0.87 7.10
C LEU A 78 5.88 0.59 5.68
N GLU A 79 6.27 -0.66 5.42
CA GLU A 79 6.75 -1.15 4.13
C GLU A 79 5.87 -2.27 3.59
N PHE A 80 5.72 -2.34 2.27
CA PHE A 80 4.93 -3.35 1.58
C PHE A 80 5.85 -4.29 0.79
N GLN A 81 5.79 -5.59 1.09
CA GLN A 81 6.61 -6.61 0.46
C GLN A 81 5.75 -7.64 -0.27
N SER A 82 5.77 -7.61 -1.60
CA SER A 82 5.12 -8.61 -2.45
C SER A 82 6.06 -9.75 -2.86
N THR A 83 7.37 -9.59 -2.64
CA THR A 83 8.41 -10.59 -2.89
C THR A 83 9.24 -10.84 -1.64
N ASN A 84 9.67 -12.09 -1.42
CA ASN A 84 10.51 -12.42 -0.27
C ASN A 84 11.98 -12.09 -0.58
N GLU A 85 12.42 -10.92 -0.18
CA GLU A 85 13.82 -10.47 -0.34
C GLU A 85 14.75 -11.01 0.76
N GLY A 86 14.19 -11.68 1.77
CA GLY A 86 14.98 -12.26 2.86
C GLY A 86 15.79 -11.21 3.62
N VAL A 87 17.05 -11.58 3.96
CA VAL A 87 17.96 -10.70 4.70
C VAL A 87 18.30 -9.42 3.94
N GLN A 88 18.27 -9.40 2.60
CA GLN A 88 18.55 -8.19 1.83
C GLN A 88 17.47 -7.11 2.03
N GLY A 89 16.20 -7.52 2.06
CA GLY A 89 15.10 -6.62 2.42
C GLY A 89 15.28 -6.03 3.81
N LEU A 90 15.61 -6.88 4.80
CA LEU A 90 15.88 -6.41 6.16
C LEU A 90 17.07 -5.42 6.24
N LYS A 91 18.13 -5.64 5.47
CA LYS A 91 19.26 -4.70 5.40
C LYS A 91 18.84 -3.35 4.81
N ARG A 92 17.95 -3.36 3.81
CA ARG A 92 17.37 -2.14 3.25
C ARG A 92 16.55 -1.39 4.31
N PHE A 93 15.65 -2.07 5.00
CA PHE A 93 14.81 -1.48 6.06
C PHE A 93 15.64 -0.93 7.22
N ARG A 94 16.65 -1.67 7.66
CA ARG A 94 17.60 -1.19 8.67
C ARG A 94 18.29 0.10 8.25
N THR A 95 18.67 0.20 6.97
CA THR A 95 19.30 1.41 6.43
C THR A 95 18.31 2.58 6.45
N TYR A 96 17.06 2.36 6.03
CA TYR A 96 16.00 3.37 6.09
C TYR A 96 15.76 3.85 7.52
N GLU A 97 15.61 2.94 8.45
CA GLU A 97 15.39 3.20 9.87
C GLU A 97 16.56 4.01 10.47
N ALA A 98 17.80 3.57 10.22
CA ALA A 98 18.98 4.25 10.72
C ALA A 98 19.15 5.68 10.17
N LEU A 99 18.94 5.86 8.86
CA LEU A 99 19.04 7.18 8.22
C LEU A 99 17.93 8.12 8.66
N THR A 100 16.70 7.62 8.76
CA THR A 100 15.56 8.42 9.22
C THR A 100 15.74 8.83 10.67
N SER A 101 16.12 7.89 11.54
CA SER A 101 16.39 8.19 12.94
C SER A 101 17.52 9.21 13.10
N TYR A 102 18.60 9.08 12.32
CA TYR A 102 19.70 10.05 12.33
C TYR A 102 19.28 11.44 11.85
N GLN A 103 18.52 11.48 10.74
CA GLN A 103 18.14 12.76 10.11
C GLN A 103 17.12 13.54 10.94
N TYR A 104 16.17 12.85 11.56
CA TYR A 104 15.02 13.47 12.24
C TYR A 104 15.13 13.39 13.77
N GLY A 105 16.10 12.66 14.33
CA GLY A 105 16.27 12.51 15.77
C GLY A 105 15.12 11.74 16.45
N VAL A 106 14.48 10.81 15.73
CA VAL A 106 13.28 10.11 16.19
C VAL A 106 13.55 8.62 16.42
N ALA A 107 12.82 8.03 17.36
CA ALA A 107 12.74 6.59 17.47
C ALA A 107 11.78 6.08 16.38
N ILE A 108 12.20 5.06 15.64
CA ILE A 108 11.42 4.51 14.52
C ILE A 108 11.29 3.00 14.67
N THR A 109 10.11 2.49 14.33
CA THR A 109 9.82 1.05 14.33
C THR A 109 9.31 0.65 12.95
N THR A 110 9.96 -0.33 12.33
CA THR A 110 9.58 -0.82 11.00
C THR A 110 8.56 -1.95 11.09
N TYR A 111 7.44 -1.77 10.42
CA TYR A 111 6.37 -2.74 10.19
C TYR A 111 6.40 -3.14 8.72
N VAL A 112 6.42 -4.44 8.44
CA VAL A 112 6.45 -4.95 7.07
C VAL A 112 5.21 -5.78 6.80
N LEU A 113 4.37 -5.29 5.89
CA LEU A 113 3.20 -6.01 5.43
C LEU A 113 3.61 -6.93 4.26
N PHE A 114 3.58 -8.23 4.53
CA PHE A 114 3.88 -9.25 3.54
C PHE A 114 2.60 -9.69 2.84
N SER A 115 2.56 -9.46 1.52
CA SER A 115 1.46 -9.87 0.65
C SER A 115 1.85 -11.08 -0.23
N GLY A 116 0.94 -11.48 -1.09
CA GLY A 116 1.15 -12.64 -1.96
C GLY A 116 1.28 -13.95 -1.18
N ASN A 117 2.10 -14.87 -1.68
CA ASN A 117 2.27 -16.19 -1.09
C ASN A 117 3.39 -16.26 -0.02
N ILE A 118 3.75 -15.13 0.57
CA ILE A 118 4.81 -15.08 1.59
C ILE A 118 4.25 -15.52 2.93
N LYS A 119 4.48 -16.78 3.30
CA LYS A 119 3.99 -17.37 4.56
C LYS A 119 4.99 -17.28 5.71
N ASN A 120 6.28 -17.40 5.40
CA ASN A 120 7.35 -17.45 6.38
C ASN A 120 8.49 -16.49 5.98
N PRO A 121 8.28 -15.17 6.11
CA PRO A 121 9.32 -14.19 5.80
C PRO A 121 10.45 -14.24 6.82
N VAL A 122 11.64 -13.84 6.41
CA VAL A 122 12.72 -13.54 7.34
C VAL A 122 12.41 -12.19 7.99
N THR A 123 12.27 -12.18 9.33
CA THR A 123 11.86 -10.99 10.10
C THR A 123 12.95 -10.44 11.00
N GLU A 124 14.06 -11.18 11.13
CA GLU A 124 15.23 -10.74 11.87
C GLU A 124 16.51 -11.28 11.25
N TYR A 125 17.61 -10.59 11.47
CA TYR A 125 18.97 -11.09 11.22
C TYR A 125 19.96 -10.49 12.21
N SER A 126 21.03 -11.24 12.50
CA SER A 126 22.11 -10.79 13.35
C SER A 126 23.37 -10.57 12.50
N GLU A 127 24.04 -9.46 12.74
CA GLU A 127 25.29 -9.10 12.07
C GLU A 127 26.20 -8.38 13.09
N GLY A 128 27.38 -8.98 13.34
CA GLY A 128 28.24 -8.56 14.44
C GLY A 128 27.54 -8.72 15.78
N ILE A 129 27.47 -7.64 16.56
CA ILE A 129 26.79 -7.62 17.87
C ILE A 129 25.33 -7.15 17.80
N ASN A 130 24.87 -6.78 16.61
CA ASN A 130 23.54 -6.20 16.43
C ASN A 130 22.56 -7.22 15.88
N THR A 131 21.36 -7.23 16.41
CA THR A 131 20.22 -7.92 15.83
C THR A 131 19.21 -6.88 15.36
N TYR A 132 18.86 -6.93 14.09
CA TYR A 132 17.80 -6.11 13.52
C TYR A 132 16.54 -6.95 13.34
N ARG A 133 15.40 -6.37 13.74
CA ARG A 133 14.08 -6.99 13.65
C ARG A 133 13.08 -6.01 13.08
N VAL A 134 12.11 -6.56 12.34
CA VAL A 134 10.91 -5.82 11.93
C VAL A 134 9.67 -6.46 12.54
N HIS A 135 8.58 -5.71 12.63
CA HIS A 135 7.27 -6.24 12.97
C HIS A 135 6.59 -6.78 11.71
N PRO A 136 6.50 -8.13 11.54
CA PRO A 136 5.84 -8.70 10.37
C PRO A 136 4.31 -8.62 10.50
N ILE A 137 3.67 -8.27 9.40
CA ILE A 137 2.23 -8.31 9.21
C ILE A 137 1.96 -9.32 8.10
N ILE A 138 1.50 -10.51 8.45
CA ILE A 138 1.29 -11.62 7.52
C ILE A 138 -0.22 -11.77 7.31
N LEU A 139 -0.73 -11.22 6.21
CA LEU A 139 -2.16 -11.26 5.92
C LEU A 139 -2.67 -12.68 5.66
N GLN A 140 -1.84 -13.57 5.15
CA GLN A 140 -2.18 -14.99 4.96
C GLN A 140 -2.57 -15.71 6.27
N GLY A 141 -2.20 -15.18 7.43
CA GLY A 141 -2.60 -15.69 8.74
C GLY A 141 -4.02 -15.29 9.16
N ARG A 142 -4.66 -14.35 8.47
CA ARG A 142 -6.05 -13.93 8.70
C ARG A 142 -7.00 -14.79 7.87
N ASN A 143 -8.20 -15.04 8.38
CA ASN A 143 -9.20 -15.88 7.71
C ASN A 143 -10.23 -15.01 6.98
N ALA A 144 -10.09 -14.95 5.65
CA ALA A 144 -11.00 -14.22 4.78
C ALA A 144 -12.44 -14.74 4.81
N ASP A 145 -12.61 -16.06 4.91
CA ASP A 145 -13.94 -16.65 4.91
C ASP A 145 -14.74 -16.29 6.16
N GLN A 146 -14.05 -16.21 7.30
CA GLN A 146 -14.66 -15.75 8.54
C GLN A 146 -15.05 -14.27 8.46
N LEU A 147 -14.19 -13.41 7.93
CA LEU A 147 -14.47 -11.99 7.72
C LEU A 147 -15.70 -11.82 6.82
N LEU A 148 -15.68 -12.44 5.66
CA LEU A 148 -16.79 -12.36 4.68
C LEU A 148 -18.10 -12.86 5.28
N GLY A 149 -18.09 -14.01 5.97
CA GLY A 149 -19.29 -14.53 6.65
C GLY A 149 -19.83 -13.57 7.72
N THR A 150 -18.94 -12.90 8.46
CA THR A 150 -19.36 -11.89 9.46
C THR A 150 -20.02 -10.69 8.80
N LEU A 151 -19.44 -10.16 7.70
CA LEU A 151 -20.00 -9.03 6.98
C LEU A 151 -21.31 -9.36 6.29
N GLU A 152 -21.42 -10.53 5.67
CA GLU A 152 -22.64 -11.04 5.06
C GLU A 152 -23.77 -11.14 6.12
N ALA A 153 -23.47 -11.64 7.32
CA ALA A 153 -24.44 -11.71 8.41
C ALA A 153 -24.88 -10.32 8.88
N LYS A 154 -23.97 -9.38 9.04
CA LYS A 154 -24.31 -8.00 9.40
C LYS A 154 -25.22 -7.33 8.38
N ILE A 155 -24.95 -7.51 7.08
CA ILE A 155 -25.83 -7.00 6.01
C ILE A 155 -27.23 -7.59 6.14
N GLN A 156 -27.36 -8.89 6.36
CA GLN A 156 -28.66 -9.55 6.51
C GLN A 156 -29.44 -9.08 7.74
N THR A 157 -28.75 -8.75 8.84
CA THR A 157 -29.39 -8.26 10.06
C THR A 157 -29.57 -6.75 10.08
N GLY A 158 -29.02 -6.03 9.09
CA GLY A 158 -29.05 -4.57 9.03
C GLY A 158 -28.13 -3.91 10.06
N GLU A 159 -27.14 -4.64 10.56
CA GLU A 159 -26.12 -4.09 11.45
C GLU A 159 -25.16 -3.16 10.71
N GLU A 160 -24.69 -2.15 11.40
CA GLU A 160 -23.72 -1.21 10.86
C GLU A 160 -22.35 -1.87 10.65
N ILE A 161 -21.73 -1.58 9.52
CA ILE A 161 -20.36 -2.02 9.20
C ILE A 161 -19.38 -0.93 9.61
N ALA A 162 -18.42 -1.27 10.44
CA ALA A 162 -17.41 -0.35 10.91
C ALA A 162 -16.38 -0.01 9.80
N ARG A 163 -15.69 1.13 9.94
CA ARG A 163 -14.63 1.55 9.00
C ARG A 163 -13.52 0.52 8.89
N GLU A 164 -13.10 -0.03 10.03
CA GLU A 164 -12.06 -1.05 10.14
C GLU A 164 -12.43 -2.30 9.31
N GLU A 165 -13.69 -2.71 9.37
CA GLU A 165 -14.21 -3.86 8.62
C GLU A 165 -14.21 -3.61 7.10
N LEU A 166 -14.45 -2.38 6.66
CA LEU A 166 -14.33 -2.01 5.25
C LEU A 166 -12.89 -2.04 4.76
N VAL A 167 -11.94 -1.61 5.58
CA VAL A 167 -10.51 -1.72 5.26
C VAL A 167 -10.07 -3.19 5.25
N GLU A 168 -10.56 -4.01 6.18
CA GLU A 168 -10.34 -5.46 6.15
C GLU A 168 -10.89 -6.10 4.88
N LEU A 169 -12.10 -5.71 4.47
CA LEU A 169 -12.72 -6.18 3.23
C LEU A 169 -11.86 -5.86 2.01
N ALA A 170 -11.28 -4.65 1.94
CA ALA A 170 -10.39 -4.26 0.86
C ALA A 170 -9.13 -5.14 0.78
N MET A 171 -8.64 -5.64 1.92
CA MET A 171 -7.47 -6.52 1.99
C MET A 171 -7.82 -8.02 1.96
N CYS A 172 -9.10 -8.37 1.93
CA CYS A 172 -9.59 -9.75 2.04
C CYS A 172 -8.93 -10.71 1.04
N SER A 173 -8.67 -10.25 -0.17
CA SER A 173 -8.01 -11.04 -1.22
C SER A 173 -6.59 -11.48 -0.89
N LEU A 174 -5.91 -10.76 0.01
CA LEU A 174 -4.53 -11.05 0.47
C LEU A 174 -4.51 -11.96 1.71
N MET A 175 -5.66 -12.20 2.33
CA MET A 175 -5.78 -13.05 3.51
C MET A 175 -5.75 -14.53 3.12
N GLY A 176 -5.55 -15.40 4.12
CA GLY A 176 -5.75 -16.84 3.98
C GLY A 176 -7.22 -17.23 4.08
N GLY A 177 -7.50 -18.52 3.93
CA GLY A 177 -8.86 -19.10 4.00
C GLY A 177 -8.95 -20.38 3.20
N GLU A 178 -10.12 -21.01 3.23
CA GLU A 178 -10.42 -22.23 2.46
C GLU A 178 -10.85 -21.91 1.04
N SER A 179 -11.57 -20.77 0.86
CA SER A 179 -11.99 -20.30 -0.47
C SER A 179 -10.80 -19.88 -1.32
N SER A 180 -10.95 -20.03 -2.63
CA SER A 180 -9.96 -19.56 -3.59
C SER A 180 -9.82 -18.03 -3.56
N GLN A 181 -8.69 -17.51 -4.03
CA GLN A 181 -8.50 -16.06 -4.12
C GLN A 181 -9.56 -15.41 -5.03
N LYS A 182 -9.89 -16.03 -6.16
CA LYS A 182 -10.97 -15.59 -7.05
C LYS A 182 -12.31 -15.50 -6.31
N GLU A 183 -12.68 -16.53 -5.58
CA GLU A 183 -13.93 -16.57 -4.81
C GLU A 183 -13.96 -15.48 -3.74
N ARG A 184 -12.85 -15.23 -3.05
CA ARG A 184 -12.74 -14.13 -2.10
C ARG A 184 -12.97 -12.77 -2.76
N PHE A 185 -12.44 -12.54 -3.96
CA PHE A 185 -12.73 -11.33 -4.71
C PHE A 185 -14.21 -11.20 -5.05
N HIS A 186 -14.82 -12.22 -5.63
CA HIS A 186 -16.25 -12.19 -5.96
C HIS A 186 -17.13 -11.89 -4.74
N ARG A 187 -16.89 -12.58 -3.62
CA ARG A 187 -17.63 -12.36 -2.38
C ARG A 187 -17.41 -10.97 -1.80
N SER A 188 -16.16 -10.48 -1.80
CA SER A 188 -15.86 -9.15 -1.27
C SER A 188 -16.54 -8.04 -2.09
N PHE A 189 -16.59 -8.16 -3.41
CA PHE A 189 -17.35 -7.23 -4.25
C PHE A 189 -18.86 -7.37 -4.06
N ALA A 190 -19.38 -8.58 -3.88
CA ALA A 190 -20.79 -8.79 -3.56
C ALA A 190 -21.16 -8.10 -2.23
N VAL A 191 -20.37 -8.31 -1.18
CA VAL A 191 -20.54 -7.63 0.11
C VAL A 191 -20.51 -6.11 -0.07
N MET A 192 -19.54 -5.56 -0.79
CA MET A 192 -19.44 -4.12 -1.01
C MET A 192 -20.66 -3.53 -1.74
N ARG A 193 -21.25 -4.27 -2.68
CA ARG A 193 -22.48 -3.85 -3.39
C ARG A 193 -23.68 -3.77 -2.48
N GLU A 194 -23.84 -4.74 -1.59
CA GLU A 194 -24.99 -4.84 -0.69
C GLU A 194 -24.96 -3.80 0.44
N ILE A 195 -23.78 -3.24 0.71
CA ILE A 195 -23.65 -2.17 1.68
C ILE A 195 -24.34 -0.90 1.16
N THR A 196 -25.48 -0.59 1.78
CA THR A 196 -26.30 0.61 1.47
C THR A 196 -26.28 1.59 2.63
N GLY A 197 -26.54 2.87 2.32
CA GLY A 197 -26.62 3.91 3.35
C GLY A 197 -25.37 4.78 3.43
N HIS A 198 -25.30 5.59 4.49
CA HIS A 198 -24.16 6.46 4.73
C HIS A 198 -23.02 5.66 5.31
N LEU A 199 -21.96 5.46 4.51
CA LEU A 199 -20.76 4.80 5.00
C LEU A 199 -19.88 5.79 5.78
N PRO A 200 -19.22 5.33 6.84
CA PRO A 200 -18.28 6.14 7.61
C PRO A 200 -16.97 6.43 6.87
N ILE A 201 -16.83 5.91 5.66
CA ILE A 201 -15.63 5.94 4.83
C ILE A 201 -16.03 6.19 3.38
N ASP A 202 -15.10 6.69 2.61
CA ASP A 202 -15.25 6.88 1.17
C ASP A 202 -15.29 5.52 0.44
N LYS A 203 -16.51 5.08 0.12
CA LYS A 203 -16.78 3.79 -0.54
C LYS A 203 -16.01 3.65 -1.85
N GLU A 204 -15.95 4.73 -2.63
CA GLU A 204 -15.29 4.72 -3.95
C GLU A 204 -13.80 4.45 -3.83
N LYS A 205 -13.15 4.94 -2.78
CA LYS A 205 -11.72 4.67 -2.53
C LYS A 205 -11.48 3.21 -2.14
N ILE A 206 -12.35 2.62 -1.34
CA ILE A 206 -12.27 1.19 -1.00
C ILE A 206 -12.47 0.33 -2.24
N GLU A 207 -13.48 0.62 -3.05
CA GLU A 207 -13.74 -0.09 -4.32
C GLU A 207 -12.55 0.02 -5.28
N ALA A 208 -11.92 1.19 -5.38
CA ALA A 208 -10.73 1.40 -6.19
C ALA A 208 -9.54 0.53 -5.74
N VAL A 209 -9.30 0.43 -4.42
CA VAL A 209 -8.26 -0.45 -3.86
C VAL A 209 -8.56 -1.91 -4.15
N MET A 210 -9.80 -2.36 -3.91
CA MET A 210 -10.23 -3.74 -4.22
C MET A 210 -10.02 -4.07 -5.69
N TYR A 211 -10.37 -3.15 -6.58
CA TYR A 211 -10.19 -3.31 -8.00
C TYR A 211 -8.71 -3.43 -8.41
N ALA A 212 -7.85 -2.55 -7.91
CA ALA A 212 -6.43 -2.61 -8.19
C ALA A 212 -5.78 -3.93 -7.72
N MET A 213 -6.27 -4.48 -6.60
CA MET A 213 -5.86 -5.82 -6.15
C MET A 213 -6.39 -6.91 -7.10
N ALA A 214 -7.62 -6.79 -7.58
CA ALA A 214 -8.19 -7.76 -8.52
C ALA A 214 -7.39 -7.78 -9.85
N GLU A 215 -7.06 -6.62 -10.42
CA GLU A 215 -6.23 -6.52 -11.63
C GLU A 215 -4.87 -7.23 -11.50
N LYS A 216 -4.32 -7.27 -10.29
CA LYS A 216 -3.04 -7.93 -10.06
C LYS A 216 -3.13 -9.44 -9.94
N PHE A 217 -4.18 -9.95 -9.30
CA PHE A 217 -4.22 -11.32 -8.82
C PHE A 217 -5.20 -12.23 -9.59
N ILE A 218 -6.06 -11.64 -10.43
CA ILE A 218 -7.08 -12.36 -11.21
C ILE A 218 -6.70 -12.29 -12.69
N ASP A 219 -6.93 -13.37 -13.42
CA ASP A 219 -6.70 -13.37 -14.86
C ASP A 219 -7.75 -12.51 -15.61
N GLU A 220 -7.46 -12.17 -16.88
CA GLU A 220 -8.30 -11.26 -17.65
C GLU A 220 -9.74 -11.77 -17.84
N MET A 221 -9.95 -13.09 -17.95
CA MET A 221 -11.27 -13.66 -18.18
C MET A 221 -12.13 -13.55 -16.91
N ASP A 222 -11.53 -13.86 -15.76
CA ASP A 222 -12.20 -13.75 -14.46
C ASP A 222 -12.42 -12.28 -14.07
N LEU A 223 -11.50 -11.41 -14.47
CA LEU A 223 -11.62 -9.98 -14.25
C LEU A 223 -12.79 -9.37 -15.07
N GLU A 224 -13.05 -9.85 -16.30
CA GLU A 224 -14.21 -9.42 -17.09
C GLU A 224 -15.53 -9.75 -16.40
N GLU A 225 -15.65 -10.91 -15.76
CA GLU A 225 -16.84 -11.25 -14.96
C GLU A 225 -17.06 -10.25 -13.80
N ILE A 226 -15.96 -9.83 -13.17
CA ILE A 226 -16.02 -8.80 -12.12
C ILE A 226 -16.31 -7.41 -12.70
N LYS A 227 -15.80 -7.09 -13.90
CA LYS A 227 -16.01 -5.81 -14.57
C LYS A 227 -17.46 -5.54 -14.97
N GLU A 228 -18.20 -6.56 -15.42
CA GLU A 228 -19.63 -6.39 -15.71
C GLU A 228 -20.41 -6.00 -14.46
N ASP A 229 -19.95 -6.47 -13.31
CA ASP A 229 -20.46 -6.11 -12.00
C ASP A 229 -19.97 -4.72 -11.52
N LEU A 230 -18.84 -4.26 -12.00
CA LEU A 230 -18.22 -2.99 -11.65
C LEU A 230 -18.33 -1.96 -12.78
N LYS A 231 -19.52 -1.41 -13.02
CA LYS A 231 -19.70 -0.20 -13.86
C LYS A 231 -18.82 1.00 -13.43
N MET A 232 -18.06 0.82 -12.38
CA MET A 232 -17.21 1.80 -11.70
C MET A 232 -15.72 1.73 -12.05
N TRP A 233 -15.29 0.79 -12.90
CA TRP A 233 -13.88 0.58 -13.22
C TRP A 233 -13.10 1.85 -13.61
N LYS A 234 -13.75 2.72 -14.38
CA LYS A 234 -13.10 3.96 -14.85
C LYS A 234 -12.84 4.94 -13.71
N ILE A 235 -13.74 4.98 -12.72
CA ILE A 235 -13.63 5.82 -11.53
C ILE A 235 -12.57 5.26 -10.58
N GLY A 236 -12.54 3.93 -10.36
CA GLY A 236 -11.55 3.29 -9.51
C GLY A 236 -10.11 3.54 -9.97
N LYS A 237 -9.85 3.43 -11.28
CA LYS A 237 -8.53 3.72 -11.84
C LYS A 237 -8.15 5.21 -11.69
N ILE A 238 -9.11 6.11 -11.91
CA ILE A 238 -8.90 7.55 -11.72
C ILE A 238 -8.53 7.84 -10.25
N LEU A 239 -9.22 7.24 -9.28
CA LEU A 239 -8.95 7.47 -7.86
C LEU A 239 -7.59 6.93 -7.40
N VAL A 240 -7.16 5.76 -7.91
CA VAL A 240 -5.81 5.24 -7.64
C VAL A 240 -4.75 6.16 -8.27
N ASP A 241 -4.98 6.64 -9.50
CA ASP A 241 -4.09 7.57 -10.18
C ASP A 241 -4.09 8.95 -9.49
N GLU A 242 -5.24 9.44 -9.01
CA GLU A 242 -5.35 10.67 -8.21
C GLU A 242 -4.62 10.54 -6.87
N GLY A 243 -4.81 9.45 -6.13
CA GLY A 243 -4.09 9.20 -4.88
C GLY A 243 -2.57 9.11 -5.10
N ARG A 244 -2.13 8.51 -6.19
CA ARG A 244 -0.72 8.50 -6.60
C ARG A 244 -0.22 9.90 -6.94
N ASN A 245 -1.02 10.68 -7.69
CA ASN A 245 -0.70 12.06 -8.06
C ASN A 245 -0.66 12.97 -6.83
N GLU A 246 -1.59 12.86 -5.89
CA GLU A 246 -1.58 13.65 -4.65
C GLU A 246 -0.35 13.36 -3.79
N ALA A 247 0.03 12.08 -3.65
CA ALA A 247 1.25 11.70 -2.95
C ALA A 247 2.49 12.28 -3.61
N THR A 248 2.59 12.18 -4.95
CA THR A 248 3.67 12.75 -5.75
C THR A 248 3.72 14.27 -5.63
N GLN A 249 2.57 14.96 -5.73
CA GLN A 249 2.49 16.41 -5.57
C GLN A 249 2.93 16.87 -4.17
N LYS A 250 2.56 16.12 -3.13
CA LYS A 250 2.98 16.42 -1.76
C LYS A 250 4.49 16.27 -1.57
N ILE A 251 5.10 15.24 -2.17
CA ILE A 251 6.55 15.06 -2.20
C ILE A 251 7.22 16.24 -2.90
N ILE A 252 6.75 16.61 -4.10
CA ILE A 252 7.28 17.72 -4.89
C ILE A 252 7.22 19.04 -4.09
N ARG A 253 6.09 19.33 -3.44
CA ARG A 253 5.94 20.53 -2.60
C ARG A 253 6.90 20.55 -1.42
N ASN A 254 7.16 19.41 -0.79
CA ASN A 254 8.13 19.29 0.30
C ASN A 254 9.60 19.44 -0.16
N MET A 255 9.86 19.17 -1.44
CA MET A 255 11.19 19.33 -2.03
C MET A 255 11.53 20.79 -2.40
N LYS A 256 10.51 21.63 -2.63
CA LYS A 256 10.66 23.03 -3.09
C LYS A 256 11.65 23.85 -2.28
N ASP A 257 11.68 23.65 -0.95
CA ASP A 257 12.54 24.45 -0.05
C ASP A 257 14.00 23.98 -0.03
N LYS A 258 14.30 22.85 -0.68
CA LYS A 258 15.62 22.20 -0.63
C LYS A 258 16.28 22.00 -1.99
N PHE A 259 15.51 22.02 -3.08
CA PHE A 259 15.98 21.68 -4.43
C PHE A 259 15.43 22.65 -5.47
N SER A 260 16.20 22.85 -6.56
CA SER A 260 15.72 23.62 -7.70
C SER A 260 14.66 22.83 -8.51
N VAL A 261 13.87 23.55 -9.31
CA VAL A 261 12.83 22.92 -10.14
C VAL A 261 13.43 21.90 -11.11
N GLU A 262 14.62 22.19 -11.65
CA GLU A 262 15.34 21.29 -12.56
C GLU A 262 15.78 20.00 -11.82
N GLN A 263 16.27 20.13 -10.59
CA GLN A 263 16.65 18.98 -9.78
C GLN A 263 15.44 18.12 -9.40
N ILE A 264 14.31 18.76 -9.10
CA ILE A 264 13.06 18.05 -8.82
C ILE A 264 12.58 17.32 -10.07
N ALA A 265 12.63 17.96 -11.24
CA ALA A 265 12.23 17.38 -12.52
C ALA A 265 13.08 16.16 -12.89
N GLU A 266 14.42 16.27 -12.76
CA GLU A 266 15.34 15.16 -13.04
C GLU A 266 15.07 13.94 -12.17
N VAL A 267 14.70 14.17 -10.94
CA VAL A 267 14.51 13.14 -9.94
C VAL A 267 13.16 12.45 -10.03
N THR A 268 12.11 13.19 -10.39
CA THR A 268 10.75 12.69 -10.48
C THR A 268 10.43 12.12 -11.87
N ASP A 269 11.35 12.26 -12.82
CA ASP A 269 11.14 11.94 -14.25
C ASP A 269 9.95 12.68 -14.86
N MET A 270 9.69 13.90 -14.33
CA MET A 270 8.63 14.80 -14.78
C MET A 270 9.23 16.00 -15.51
N SER A 271 8.45 16.61 -16.39
CA SER A 271 8.88 17.84 -17.07
C SER A 271 8.93 19.03 -16.09
N ILE A 272 9.81 20.00 -16.35
CA ILE A 272 9.91 21.26 -15.58
C ILE A 272 8.54 21.93 -15.47
N LYS A 273 7.77 21.94 -16.56
CA LYS A 273 6.44 22.55 -16.60
C LYS A 273 5.45 21.86 -15.65
N GLU A 274 5.43 20.53 -15.60
CA GLU A 274 4.57 19.79 -14.68
C GLU A 274 4.95 20.07 -13.21
N ILE A 275 6.24 20.19 -12.89
CA ILE A 275 6.70 20.56 -11.56
C ILE A 275 6.25 21.99 -11.20
N GLU A 276 6.42 22.95 -12.10
CA GLU A 276 5.97 24.33 -11.91
C GLU A 276 4.45 24.42 -11.69
N ASP A 277 3.67 23.71 -12.48
CA ASP A 277 2.21 23.65 -12.35
C ASP A 277 1.79 23.08 -10.97
N ILE A 278 2.45 22.03 -10.51
CA ILE A 278 2.23 21.45 -9.17
C ILE A 278 2.59 22.42 -8.04
N LEU A 279 3.69 23.14 -8.18
CA LEU A 279 4.14 24.11 -7.18
C LEU A 279 3.31 25.38 -7.12
N GLN A 280 2.63 25.74 -8.22
CA GLN A 280 1.73 26.89 -8.32
C GLN A 280 0.29 26.56 -7.95
N SER A 281 -0.14 25.30 -8.08
CA SER A 281 -1.47 24.87 -7.68
C SER A 281 -1.64 24.99 -6.15
N LYS A 282 -2.66 25.72 -5.70
CA LYS A 282 -3.00 25.80 -4.28
C LYS A 282 -3.46 24.43 -3.77
N ALA A 283 -2.93 24.05 -2.60
CA ALA A 283 -3.38 22.87 -1.87
C ALA A 283 -4.84 22.99 -1.48
#